data_632bb44ca68d345878b2d5dab138ebf6
#
_entry.id   632bb44ca68d345878b2d5dab138ebf6
#
_cell.length_a   1.000
_cell.length_b   1.000
_cell.length_c   1.000
_cell.angle_alpha   90.00
_cell.angle_beta   90.00
_cell.angle_gamma   90.00
#
_symmetry.space_group_name_H-M   'P 1'
#
loop_
_entity.id
_entity.type
_entity.pdbx_description
1 polymer ?
#
loop_
_entity_poly.entity_id
_entity_poly.type
_entity_poly.pdbx_seq_one_letter_code
_entity_poly.pdbx_strand_id
1 'polypeptide(L)'
;MCRDLTEIAKYARVDTPQFRLLKACTPGPYTFLLEATREVPRRLQHEKRRTIGIRVPDHPVPQMLLAELGEPIMTSTLMLPGDEWPLNDADEIESRLGAQLDALLDGGACGLEPTTVVDLAAPVPVIVRVGRGSVAPFGL
;
A
#
# COMPACT_ATOMS: atom_id res chain seq x y z
N MET A 1 -4.89 0.75 -1.39
CA MET A 1 -4.61 1.55 -0.18
C MET A 1 -5.91 1.69 0.59
N CYS A 2 -5.90 1.30 1.86
CA CYS A 2 -7.04 1.33 2.77
C CYS A 2 -6.81 2.36 3.88
N ARG A 3 -7.90 2.85 4.46
CA ARG A 3 -7.85 3.82 5.55
C ARG A 3 -7.44 3.19 6.88
N ASP A 4 -7.94 1.99 7.18
CA ASP A 4 -7.78 1.31 8.46
C ASP A 4 -7.97 -0.22 8.36
N LEU A 5 -7.87 -0.90 9.49
CA LEU A 5 -8.05 -2.35 9.57
C LEU A 5 -9.48 -2.82 9.24
N THR A 6 -10.48 -2.01 9.54
CA THR A 6 -11.88 -2.34 9.23
C THR A 6 -12.08 -2.43 7.72
N GLU A 7 -11.47 -1.50 6.99
CA GLU A 7 -11.52 -1.49 5.53
C GLU A 7 -10.73 -2.67 4.93
N ILE A 8 -9.56 -3.01 5.51
CA ILE A 8 -8.80 -4.22 5.12
C ILE A 8 -9.68 -5.47 5.23
N ALA A 9 -10.36 -5.65 6.34
CA ALA A 9 -11.19 -6.84 6.59
C ALA A 9 -12.35 -7.02 5.59
N LYS A 10 -12.76 -5.95 4.93
CA LYS A 10 -13.75 -6.02 3.85
C LYS A 10 -13.17 -6.62 2.56
N TYR A 11 -11.92 -6.28 2.23
CA TYR A 11 -11.29 -6.63 0.95
C TYR A 11 -10.30 -7.78 1.03
N ALA A 12 -9.87 -8.17 2.23
CA ALA A 12 -8.98 -9.29 2.45
C ALA A 12 -9.48 -10.22 3.55
N ARG A 13 -9.21 -11.51 3.39
CA ARG A 13 -9.39 -12.48 4.46
C ARG A 13 -8.25 -12.33 5.45
N VAL A 14 -8.63 -12.18 6.72
CA VAL A 14 -7.67 -11.94 7.80
C VAL A 14 -8.02 -12.88 8.97
N ASP A 15 -7.09 -13.75 9.32
CA ASP A 15 -7.19 -14.58 10.52
C ASP A 15 -6.68 -13.83 11.77
N THR A 16 -6.81 -14.45 12.94
CA THR A 16 -6.40 -13.83 14.19
C THR A 16 -4.89 -13.52 14.29
N PRO A 17 -3.97 -14.41 13.90
CA PRO A 17 -2.55 -14.10 13.83
C PRO A 17 -2.23 -12.94 12.89
N GLN A 18 -2.77 -12.96 11.67
CA GLN A 18 -2.61 -11.89 10.70
C GLN A 18 -3.14 -10.55 11.23
N PHE A 19 -4.31 -10.56 11.87
CA PHE A 19 -4.89 -9.36 12.47
C PHE A 19 -3.97 -8.72 13.51
N ARG A 20 -3.33 -9.52 14.35
CA ARG A 20 -2.38 -9.02 15.36
C ARG A 20 -1.18 -8.32 14.70
N LEU A 21 -0.63 -8.92 13.64
CA LEU A 21 0.48 -8.32 12.89
C LEU A 21 0.05 -7.03 12.20
N LEU A 22 -1.09 -7.03 11.53
CA LEU A 22 -1.65 -5.85 10.89
C LEU A 22 -1.86 -4.72 11.89
N LYS A 23 -2.44 -5.02 13.07
CA LYS A 23 -2.68 -4.04 14.13
C LYS A 23 -1.38 -3.44 14.67
N ALA A 24 -0.32 -4.24 14.77
CA ALA A 24 0.99 -3.76 15.23
C ALA A 24 1.72 -2.89 14.20
N CYS A 25 1.44 -3.09 12.90
CA CYS A 25 2.19 -2.49 11.79
C CYS A 25 1.41 -1.43 11.01
N THR A 26 0.15 -1.16 11.35
CA THR A 26 -0.66 -0.17 10.65
C THR A 26 -1.21 0.91 11.60
N PRO A 27 -1.27 2.18 11.13
CA PRO A 27 -0.72 2.68 9.87
C PRO A 27 0.80 2.58 9.83
N GLY A 28 1.39 2.44 8.64
CA GLY A 28 2.85 2.31 8.57
C GLY A 28 3.38 2.01 7.16
N PRO A 29 4.71 1.92 7.04
CA PRO A 29 5.39 1.79 5.75
C PRO A 29 5.44 0.34 5.26
N TYR A 30 4.29 -0.34 5.28
CA TYR A 30 4.16 -1.73 4.86
C TYR A 30 3.17 -1.91 3.71
N THR A 31 3.40 -2.93 2.91
CA THR A 31 2.44 -3.51 1.98
C THR A 31 2.26 -4.98 2.31
N PHE A 32 1.05 -5.38 2.62
CA PHE A 32 0.73 -6.77 2.99
C PHE A 32 0.06 -7.47 1.82
N LEU A 33 0.57 -8.65 1.44
CA LEU A 33 -0.11 -9.53 0.50
C LEU A 33 -1.05 -10.43 1.29
N LEU A 34 -2.33 -10.33 0.98
CA LEU A 34 -3.42 -11.04 1.67
C LEU A 34 -4.33 -11.71 0.65
N GLU A 35 -5.01 -12.78 1.05
CA GLU A 35 -6.04 -13.40 0.22
C GLU A 35 -7.22 -12.44 0.03
N ALA A 36 -7.57 -12.17 -1.23
CA ALA A 36 -8.65 -11.26 -1.58
C ALA A 36 -10.02 -11.85 -1.27
N THR A 37 -10.96 -11.03 -0.81
CA THR A 37 -12.38 -11.37 -0.75
C THR A 37 -13.05 -11.19 -2.13
N ARG A 38 -14.32 -11.53 -2.22
CA ARG A 38 -15.14 -11.33 -3.43
C ARG A 38 -15.41 -9.85 -3.74
N GLU A 39 -15.19 -8.96 -2.76
CA GLU A 39 -15.32 -7.51 -2.92
C GLU A 39 -14.23 -6.92 -3.82
N VAL A 40 -13.11 -7.64 -4.00
CA VAL A 40 -12.03 -7.23 -4.90
C VAL A 40 -12.29 -7.74 -6.30
N PRO A 41 -12.38 -6.86 -7.31
CA PRO A 41 -12.51 -7.29 -8.71
C PRO A 41 -11.38 -8.24 -9.12
N ARG A 42 -11.69 -9.29 -9.87
CA ARG A 42 -10.71 -10.31 -10.28
C ARG A 42 -9.50 -9.72 -10.99
N ARG A 43 -9.70 -8.67 -11.79
CA ARG A 43 -8.61 -7.96 -12.51
C ARG A 43 -7.57 -7.32 -11.59
N LEU A 44 -7.90 -7.09 -10.31
CA LEU A 44 -7.00 -6.50 -9.31
C LEU A 44 -6.34 -7.55 -8.43
N GLN A 45 -6.71 -8.81 -8.56
CA GLN A 45 -6.15 -9.93 -7.82
C GLN A 45 -5.00 -10.56 -8.60
N HIS A 46 -4.02 -11.14 -7.88
CA HIS A 46 -3.01 -11.97 -8.50
C HIS A 46 -3.67 -13.20 -9.16
N GLU A 47 -3.40 -13.42 -10.44
CA GLU A 47 -4.11 -14.41 -11.28
C GLU A 47 -4.18 -15.82 -10.65
N LYS A 48 -3.05 -16.32 -10.13
CA LYS A 48 -2.94 -17.66 -9.56
C LYS A 48 -3.25 -17.72 -8.08
N ARG A 49 -2.73 -16.78 -7.30
CA ARG A 49 -2.80 -16.81 -5.83
C ARG A 49 -4.04 -16.13 -5.27
N ARG A 50 -4.75 -15.35 -6.09
CA ARG A 50 -5.91 -14.53 -5.69
C ARG A 50 -5.61 -13.60 -4.50
N THR A 51 -4.38 -13.13 -4.40
CA THR A 51 -3.94 -12.18 -3.40
C THR A 51 -3.98 -10.76 -3.93
N ILE A 52 -4.07 -9.81 -3.00
CA ILE A 52 -3.92 -8.38 -3.26
C ILE A 52 -2.88 -7.79 -2.33
N GLY A 53 -2.21 -6.73 -2.77
CA GLY A 53 -1.35 -5.93 -1.92
C GLY A 53 -2.15 -4.81 -1.26
N ILE A 54 -2.18 -4.78 0.07
CA ILE A 54 -2.88 -3.76 0.86
C ILE A 54 -1.89 -2.97 1.70
N ARG A 55 -2.13 -1.66 1.80
CA ARG A 55 -1.38 -0.76 2.67
C ARG A 55 -2.30 0.23 3.37
N VAL A 56 -1.94 0.61 4.60
CA VAL A 56 -2.55 1.70 5.35
C VAL A 56 -1.50 2.78 5.56
N PRO A 57 -1.59 3.92 4.85
CA PRO A 57 -0.56 4.95 4.90
C PRO A 57 -0.58 5.69 6.23
N ASP A 58 0.61 5.97 6.75
CA ASP A 58 0.82 6.86 7.90
C ASP A 58 1.20 8.26 7.38
N HIS A 59 0.25 8.93 6.76
CA HIS A 59 0.41 10.29 6.24
C HIS A 59 -0.95 10.98 6.17
N PRO A 60 -1.07 12.24 6.59
CA PRO A 60 -2.36 12.94 6.64
C PRO A 60 -3.02 13.12 5.27
N VAL A 61 -2.28 13.40 4.21
CA VAL A 61 -2.86 13.67 2.88
C VAL A 61 -3.60 12.45 2.33
N PRO A 62 -2.99 11.27 2.16
CA PRO A 62 -3.74 10.10 1.70
C PRO A 62 -4.83 9.64 2.69
N GLN A 63 -4.64 9.83 4.00
CA GLN A 63 -5.68 9.50 4.98
C GLN A 63 -6.92 10.41 4.83
N MET A 64 -6.74 11.70 4.62
CA MET A 64 -7.85 12.62 4.36
C MET A 64 -8.55 12.30 3.04
N LEU A 65 -7.79 11.98 1.98
CA LEU A 65 -8.36 11.58 0.70
C LEU A 65 -9.21 10.32 0.83
N LEU A 66 -8.72 9.29 1.53
CA LEU A 66 -9.48 8.06 1.79
C LEU A 66 -10.74 8.33 2.62
N ALA A 67 -10.67 9.22 3.61
CA ALA A 67 -11.83 9.61 4.41
C ALA A 67 -12.90 10.32 3.59
N GLU A 68 -12.52 11.23 2.70
CA GLU A 68 -13.44 11.94 1.82
C GLU A 68 -14.08 11.02 0.77
N LEU A 69 -13.31 10.12 0.19
CA LEU A 69 -13.83 9.15 -0.78
C LEU A 69 -14.71 8.08 -0.14
N GLY A 70 -14.46 7.71 1.10
CA GLY A 70 -15.18 6.66 1.82
C GLY A 70 -14.94 5.24 1.29
N GLU A 71 -13.92 5.06 0.44
CA GLU A 71 -13.57 3.78 -0.17
C GLU A 71 -12.06 3.68 -0.42
N PRO A 72 -11.50 2.45 -0.55
CA PRO A 72 -10.10 2.27 -0.90
C PRO A 72 -9.78 2.78 -2.29
N ILE A 73 -8.51 3.13 -2.51
CA ILE A 73 -7.99 3.51 -3.81
C ILE A 73 -6.87 2.58 -4.27
N MET A 74 -6.84 2.35 -5.56
CA MET A 74 -5.72 1.66 -6.21
C MET A 74 -4.55 2.64 -6.34
N THR A 75 -3.36 2.20 -5.93
CA THR A 75 -2.16 3.04 -5.93
C THR A 75 -0.97 2.30 -6.53
N SER A 76 -0.07 3.07 -7.11
CA SER A 76 1.20 2.59 -7.63
C SER A 76 2.30 3.57 -7.23
N THR A 77 3.54 3.10 -7.18
CA THR A 77 4.71 3.97 -7.05
C THR A 77 4.86 4.78 -8.33
N LEU A 78 5.06 6.09 -8.20
CA LEU A 78 5.30 6.97 -9.34
C LEU A 78 6.77 6.88 -9.77
N MET A 79 7.04 5.93 -10.64
CA MET A 79 8.35 5.69 -11.25
C MET A 79 8.18 5.49 -12.73
N LEU A 80 8.72 6.40 -13.53
CA LEU A 80 8.59 6.36 -14.99
C LEU A 80 9.66 5.46 -15.61
N PRO A 81 9.40 4.94 -16.81
CA PRO A 81 10.42 4.18 -17.54
C PRO A 81 11.71 5.00 -17.73
N GLY A 82 12.84 4.42 -17.32
CA GLY A 82 14.15 5.08 -17.38
C GLY A 82 14.55 5.85 -16.12
N ASP A 83 13.64 6.05 -15.17
CA ASP A 83 13.98 6.65 -13.87
C ASP A 83 14.64 5.61 -12.95
N GLU A 84 15.68 6.02 -12.23
CA GLU A 84 16.30 5.20 -11.18
C GLU A 84 15.54 5.26 -9.85
N TRP A 85 14.82 6.36 -9.62
CA TRP A 85 14.11 6.65 -8.38
C TRP A 85 12.68 7.12 -8.64
N PRO A 86 11.75 6.86 -7.71
CA PRO A 86 10.41 7.42 -7.79
C PRO A 86 10.43 8.95 -7.74
N LEU A 87 9.52 9.57 -8.49
CA LEU A 87 9.28 11.01 -8.39
C LEU A 87 8.64 11.32 -7.03
N ASN A 88 9.15 12.32 -6.32
CA ASN A 88 8.66 12.73 -5.01
C ASN A 88 8.59 14.26 -4.80
N ASP A 89 8.94 15.03 -5.79
CA ASP A 89 8.84 16.48 -5.79
C ASP A 89 7.63 16.92 -6.62
N ALA A 90 6.75 17.75 -6.02
CA ALA A 90 5.50 18.14 -6.65
C ALA A 90 5.71 18.99 -7.91
N ASP A 91 6.68 19.89 -7.90
CA ASP A 91 6.97 20.76 -9.05
C ASP A 91 7.53 19.94 -10.22
N GLU A 92 8.39 18.96 -9.94
CA GLU A 92 8.89 18.02 -10.94
C GLU A 92 7.77 17.14 -11.51
N ILE A 93 6.88 16.63 -10.67
CA ILE A 93 5.74 15.81 -11.10
C ILE A 93 4.80 16.66 -11.97
N GLU A 94 4.49 17.88 -11.57
CA GLU A 94 3.65 18.78 -12.36
C GLU A 94 4.28 19.09 -13.72
N SER A 95 5.57 19.38 -13.74
CA SER A 95 6.31 19.66 -14.97
C SER A 95 6.33 18.50 -15.94
N ARG A 96 6.51 17.28 -15.44
CA ARG A 96 6.63 16.06 -16.29
C ARG A 96 5.29 15.45 -16.67
N LEU A 97 4.29 15.52 -15.80
CA LEU A 97 3.04 14.76 -15.89
C LEU A 97 1.77 15.59 -15.74
N GLY A 98 1.86 16.87 -15.38
CA GLY A 98 0.69 17.69 -15.01
C GLY A 98 -0.42 17.67 -16.06
N ALA A 99 -0.07 17.68 -17.36
CA ALA A 99 -1.05 17.61 -18.44
C ALA A 99 -1.79 16.24 -18.54
N GLN A 100 -1.30 15.21 -17.87
CA GLN A 100 -1.86 13.84 -17.87
C GLN A 100 -2.58 13.51 -16.55
N LEU A 101 -2.54 14.40 -15.58
CA LEU A 101 -3.12 14.20 -14.25
C LEU A 101 -4.41 15.01 -14.12
N ASP A 102 -5.42 14.42 -13.49
CA ASP A 102 -6.64 15.13 -13.12
C ASP A 102 -6.41 16.01 -11.88
N ALA A 103 -5.55 15.57 -10.98
CA ALA A 103 -5.17 16.31 -9.77
C ALA A 103 -3.79 15.89 -9.27
N LEU A 104 -3.10 16.81 -8.61
CA LEU A 104 -1.88 16.61 -7.88
C LEU A 104 -2.06 17.08 -6.45
N LEU A 105 -1.91 16.18 -5.47
CA LEU A 105 -1.97 16.51 -4.06
C LEU A 105 -0.54 16.62 -3.52
N ASP A 106 -0.10 17.84 -3.28
CA ASP A 106 1.21 18.12 -2.71
C ASP A 106 1.19 17.92 -1.19
N GLY A 107 1.72 16.81 -0.74
CA GLY A 107 1.89 16.47 0.68
C GLY A 107 3.31 16.69 1.19
N GLY A 108 4.14 17.42 0.44
CA GLY A 108 5.57 17.54 0.67
C GLY A 108 6.37 16.37 0.09
N ALA A 109 7.69 16.48 0.10
CA ALA A 109 8.58 15.44 -0.37
C ALA A 109 8.49 14.21 0.53
N CYS A 110 8.21 13.04 -0.08
CA CYS A 110 8.24 11.75 0.60
C CYS A 110 9.62 11.12 0.44
N GLY A 111 9.97 10.18 1.34
CA GLY A 111 11.20 9.41 1.19
C GLY A 111 11.18 8.55 -0.08
N LEU A 112 12.36 8.28 -0.63
CA LEU A 112 12.53 7.47 -1.84
C LEU A 112 12.44 5.96 -1.55
N GLU A 113 12.69 5.57 -0.30
CA GLU A 113 12.70 4.17 0.10
C GLU A 113 11.28 3.59 0.08
N PRO A 114 11.08 2.44 -0.58
CA PRO A 114 9.77 1.82 -0.70
C PRO A 114 9.26 1.21 0.61
N THR A 115 8.02 0.79 0.62
CA THR A 115 7.45 0.02 1.73
C THR A 115 8.08 -1.37 1.82
N THR A 116 8.15 -1.91 3.05
CA THR A 116 8.42 -3.34 3.26
C THR A 116 7.22 -4.14 2.80
N VAL A 117 7.45 -5.18 1.99
CA VAL A 117 6.39 -6.05 1.46
C VAL A 117 6.43 -7.37 2.21
N VAL A 118 5.31 -7.71 2.84
CA VAL A 118 5.15 -8.93 3.64
C VAL A 118 4.02 -9.79 3.07
N ASP A 119 4.33 -11.01 2.73
CA ASP A 119 3.33 -12.01 2.31
C ASP A 119 2.74 -12.67 3.55
N LEU A 120 1.51 -12.31 3.88
CA LEU A 120 0.72 -12.91 4.95
C LEU A 120 -0.24 -14.01 4.44
N ALA A 121 -0.37 -14.19 3.14
CA ALA A 121 -1.15 -15.29 2.57
C ALA A 121 -0.39 -16.62 2.56
N ALA A 122 0.93 -16.58 2.82
CA ALA A 122 1.73 -17.78 3.04
C ALA A 122 1.45 -18.38 4.44
N PRO A 123 1.71 -19.68 4.67
CA PRO A 123 1.50 -20.34 5.98
C PRO A 123 2.23 -19.67 7.16
N VAL A 124 3.36 -19.06 6.87
CA VAL A 124 4.11 -18.20 7.80
C VAL A 124 4.42 -16.89 7.08
N PRO A 125 4.52 -15.75 7.80
CA PRO A 125 4.89 -14.48 7.18
C PRO A 125 6.22 -14.58 6.41
N VAL A 126 6.23 -14.08 5.18
CA VAL A 126 7.42 -14.05 4.32
C VAL A 126 7.73 -12.61 3.93
N ILE A 127 8.95 -12.16 4.16
CA ILE A 127 9.40 -10.85 3.67
C ILE A 127 9.73 -10.98 2.18
N VAL A 128 8.92 -10.38 1.35
CA VAL A 128 9.10 -10.34 -0.11
C VAL A 128 10.09 -9.26 -0.51
N ARG A 129 10.07 -8.13 0.19
CA ARG A 129 10.97 -7.01 -0.02
C ARG A 129 11.18 -6.25 1.28
N VAL A 130 12.42 -6.01 1.65
CA VAL A 130 12.76 -5.09 2.74
C VAL A 130 12.70 -3.66 2.23
N GLY A 131 12.08 -2.78 3.00
CA GLY A 131 11.99 -1.35 2.75
C GLY A 131 11.96 -0.62 4.09
N ARG A 132 11.26 0.51 4.18
CA ARG A 132 11.21 1.36 5.38
C ARG A 132 10.62 0.70 6.62
N GLY A 133 9.74 -0.30 6.46
CA GLY A 133 9.13 -1.00 7.58
C GLY A 133 10.09 -1.99 8.22
N SER A 134 10.18 -1.99 9.56
CA SER A 134 10.99 -2.96 10.31
C SER A 134 10.51 -4.39 10.07
N VAL A 135 11.44 -5.33 9.94
CA VAL A 135 11.12 -6.77 9.80
C VAL A 135 10.97 -7.47 11.16
N ALA A 136 11.38 -6.81 12.26
CA ALA A 136 11.33 -7.38 13.60
C ALA A 136 9.94 -7.89 14.05
N PRO A 137 8.80 -7.25 13.71
CA PRO A 137 7.49 -7.78 14.06
C PRO A 137 7.17 -9.15 13.45
N PHE A 138 7.91 -9.57 12.44
CA PHE A 138 7.71 -10.84 11.72
C PHE A 138 8.70 -11.93 12.14
N GLY A 139 9.50 -11.67 13.19
CA GLY A 139 10.46 -12.64 13.73
C GLY A 139 11.79 -12.74 12.96
N LEU A 140 12.12 -11.71 12.21
CA LEU A 140 13.33 -11.64 11.38
C LEU A 140 14.23 -10.48 11.79
#